data_1b304d485a0bf219e543486f327e0fa4
#
_entry.id   1b304d485a0bf219e543486f327e0fa4
#
_cell.length_a   1.000
_cell.length_b   1.000
_cell.length_c   1.000
_cell.angle_alpha   90.00
_cell.angle_beta   90.00
_cell.angle_gamma   90.00
#
_symmetry.space_group_name_H-M   'P 1'
#
loop_
_entity.id
_entity.type
_entity.pdbx_description
1 polymer ?
#
loop_
_entity_poly.entity_id
_entity_poly.type
_entity_poly.pdbx_seq_one_letter_code
_entity_poly.pdbx_strand_id
1 'polypeptide(L)'
;YEWDIETRLDALPPGGHEIECSEFGQDGAIYDTYAEGGVRITAFKVLHCEPQNTFAMKVEYKNRTFVFSADTKKCDSMLHHALNCDLLVHEAFPPAELYAAKSNRPLEVAKKISEVYHTSPREAGEVFAETNPRMAVIYHMYNNDDVIGPALEQIRENYQGPVEIGYDLMVI
;
A
#
# COMPACT_ATOMS: atom_id res chain seq x y z
N TYR A 1 4.90 -26.28 -1.93
CA TYR A 1 4.78 -26.19 -3.40
C TYR A 1 5.88 -26.96 -4.16
N GLU A 2 6.72 -27.72 -3.48
CA GLU A 2 7.85 -28.46 -4.06
C GLU A 2 7.39 -29.40 -5.20
N TRP A 3 6.33 -30.17 -4.96
CA TRP A 3 5.73 -31.05 -5.95
C TRP A 3 5.23 -30.32 -7.22
N ASP A 4 4.72 -29.10 -7.10
CA ASP A 4 4.24 -28.32 -8.25
C ASP A 4 5.42 -27.78 -9.07
N ILE A 5 6.49 -27.38 -8.39
CA ILE A 5 7.75 -26.97 -9.03
C ILE A 5 8.34 -28.15 -9.82
N GLU A 6 8.49 -29.30 -9.18
CA GLU A 6 9.01 -30.51 -9.81
C GLU A 6 8.19 -30.93 -11.04
N THR A 7 6.87 -30.84 -10.97
CA THR A 7 5.97 -31.19 -12.09
C THR A 7 6.11 -30.24 -13.25
N ARG A 8 6.54 -28.99 -13.04
CA ARG A 8 6.66 -27.93 -14.07
C ARG A 8 8.07 -27.73 -14.58
N LEU A 9 9.09 -28.32 -13.96
CA LEU A 9 10.49 -28.11 -14.32
C LEU A 9 10.79 -28.39 -15.80
N ASP A 10 10.16 -29.41 -16.37
CA ASP A 10 10.34 -29.77 -17.80
C ASP A 10 9.64 -28.77 -18.75
N ALA A 11 8.68 -28.01 -18.27
CA ALA A 11 7.88 -27.06 -19.05
C ALA A 11 8.32 -25.59 -18.90
N LEU A 12 9.15 -25.30 -17.90
CA LEU A 12 9.65 -23.95 -17.62
C LEU A 12 11.02 -23.70 -18.23
N PRO A 13 11.37 -22.44 -18.53
CA PRO A 13 12.74 -22.10 -18.89
C PRO A 13 13.72 -22.55 -17.79
N PRO A 14 14.94 -23.03 -18.15
CA PRO A 14 15.96 -23.35 -17.15
C PRO A 14 16.19 -22.19 -16.18
N GLY A 15 16.15 -22.48 -14.87
CA GLY A 15 16.29 -21.47 -13.82
C GLY A 15 15.07 -20.56 -13.59
N GLY A 16 14.00 -20.69 -14.38
CA GLY A 16 12.82 -19.83 -14.27
C GLY A 16 12.01 -19.98 -12.97
N HIS A 17 12.33 -20.99 -12.16
CA HIS A 17 11.75 -21.23 -10.83
C HIS A 17 12.68 -20.78 -9.69
N GLU A 18 13.90 -20.37 -10.00
CA GLU A 18 14.87 -19.93 -8.99
C GLU A 18 14.52 -18.54 -8.51
N ILE A 19 14.56 -18.35 -7.19
CA ILE A 19 14.33 -17.07 -6.53
C ILE A 19 15.58 -16.74 -5.74
N GLU A 20 16.22 -15.63 -6.10
CA GLU A 20 17.29 -15.04 -5.31
C GLU A 20 16.67 -14.06 -4.30
N CYS A 21 16.81 -14.39 -3.01
CA CYS A 21 16.26 -13.57 -1.93
C CYS A 21 17.33 -12.67 -1.32
N SER A 22 17.03 -11.40 -1.18
CA SER A 22 17.81 -10.44 -0.41
C SER A 22 16.97 -9.90 0.75
N GLU A 23 17.46 -10.04 1.97
CA GLU A 23 16.78 -9.54 3.16
C GLU A 23 17.31 -8.16 3.57
N PHE A 24 16.42 -7.30 4.04
CA PHE A 24 16.74 -6.00 4.61
C PHE A 24 15.93 -5.77 5.90
N GLY A 25 16.25 -4.72 6.66
CA GLY A 25 15.39 -4.27 7.75
C GLY A 25 15.79 -4.68 9.15
N GLN A 26 17.06 -5.04 9.37
CA GLN A 26 17.50 -5.49 10.71
C GLN A 26 17.66 -4.32 11.70
N ASP A 27 18.25 -3.20 11.31
CA ASP A 27 18.64 -2.13 12.25
C ASP A 27 18.26 -0.69 11.81
N GLY A 28 17.50 -0.49 10.75
CA GLY A 28 17.21 0.86 10.23
C GLY A 28 15.72 1.12 9.96
N ALA A 29 15.43 2.36 9.65
CA ALA A 29 14.09 2.83 9.25
C ALA A 29 13.96 3.04 7.73
N ILE A 30 15.08 3.11 7.00
CA ILE A 30 15.16 3.38 5.56
C ILE A 30 16.25 2.50 4.94
N TYR A 31 15.95 1.87 3.82
CA TYR A 31 16.84 0.95 3.13
C TYR A 31 16.79 1.17 1.62
N ASP A 32 17.96 1.34 0.98
CA ASP A 32 18.08 1.24 -0.47
C ASP A 32 18.08 -0.26 -0.85
N THR A 33 16.97 -0.74 -1.40
CA THR A 33 16.78 -2.17 -1.69
C THR A 33 17.18 -2.54 -3.11
N TYR A 34 17.22 -1.56 -4.03
CA TYR A 34 17.57 -1.77 -5.43
C TYR A 34 18.07 -0.47 -6.08
N ALA A 35 19.14 -0.54 -6.88
CA ALA A 35 19.67 0.61 -7.61
C ALA A 35 20.39 0.19 -8.89
N GLU A 36 19.63 -0.23 -9.92
CA GLU A 36 20.18 -0.64 -11.23
C GLU A 36 19.37 -0.05 -12.39
N GLY A 37 19.96 0.07 -13.56
CA GLY A 37 19.27 0.52 -14.77
C GLY A 37 18.64 1.90 -14.69
N GLY A 38 19.08 2.74 -13.73
CA GLY A 38 18.48 4.03 -13.43
C GLY A 38 17.20 3.96 -12.59
N VAL A 39 16.80 2.79 -12.14
CA VAL A 39 15.72 2.58 -11.15
C VAL A 39 16.34 2.56 -9.76
N ARG A 40 15.76 3.28 -8.82
CA ARG A 40 16.07 3.21 -7.40
C ARG A 40 14.83 2.83 -6.61
N ILE A 41 14.94 1.86 -5.72
CA ILE A 41 13.87 1.47 -4.80
C ILE A 41 14.35 1.64 -3.37
N THR A 42 13.61 2.43 -2.61
CA THR A 42 13.86 2.67 -1.18
C THR A 42 12.69 2.10 -0.39
N ALA A 43 12.96 1.22 0.56
CA ALA A 43 11.99 0.79 1.56
C ALA A 43 12.11 1.67 2.81
N PHE A 44 11.00 2.08 3.37
CA PHE A 44 10.96 2.88 4.60
C PHE A 44 9.87 2.39 5.54
N LYS A 45 10.16 2.40 6.85
CA LYS A 45 9.22 1.91 7.87
C LYS A 45 7.97 2.74 7.94
N VAL A 46 6.83 2.04 8.07
CA VAL A 46 5.51 2.61 8.33
C VAL A 46 4.87 1.95 9.55
N LEU A 47 3.74 2.48 10.00
CA LEU A 47 3.05 2.01 11.21
C LEU A 47 1.94 1.02 10.85
N HIS A 48 2.13 -0.24 11.23
CA HIS A 48 1.07 -1.24 11.14
C HIS A 48 0.99 -2.01 12.46
N CYS A 49 0.81 -3.33 12.48
CA CYS A 49 0.76 -4.13 13.72
C CYS A 49 2.14 -4.36 14.34
N GLU A 50 2.19 -4.74 15.61
CA GLU A 50 3.43 -5.15 16.30
C GLU A 50 3.79 -6.63 16.00
N PRO A 51 5.08 -6.98 15.79
CA PRO A 51 6.21 -6.05 15.73
C PRO A 51 6.18 -5.20 14.46
N GLN A 52 6.58 -3.92 14.56
CA GLN A 52 6.51 -2.96 13.46
C GLN A 52 7.60 -3.23 12.41
N ASN A 53 7.35 -4.21 11.56
CA ASN A 53 8.23 -4.57 10.44
C ASN A 53 7.54 -4.40 9.08
N THR A 54 6.62 -3.44 8.97
CA THR A 54 5.97 -3.10 7.70
C THR A 54 6.74 -1.97 7.02
N PHE A 55 6.97 -2.13 5.73
CA PHE A 55 7.69 -1.17 4.92
C PHE A 55 6.83 -0.73 3.73
N ALA A 56 6.77 0.57 3.53
CA ALA A 56 6.36 1.18 2.28
C ALA A 56 7.54 1.21 1.31
N MET A 57 7.26 1.39 0.03
CA MET A 57 8.29 1.46 -1.01
C MET A 57 8.15 2.73 -1.85
N LYS A 58 9.28 3.39 -2.09
CA LYS A 58 9.43 4.49 -3.01
C LYS A 58 10.27 4.02 -4.20
N VAL A 59 9.74 4.18 -5.40
CA VAL A 59 10.43 3.88 -6.66
C VAL A 59 10.70 5.17 -7.40
N GLU A 60 11.95 5.39 -7.78
CA GLU A 60 12.40 6.56 -8.55
C GLU A 60 12.96 6.11 -9.89
N TYR A 61 12.48 6.68 -10.97
CA TYR A 61 12.94 6.40 -12.34
C TYR A 61 12.69 7.60 -13.26
N LYS A 62 13.71 8.05 -14.01
CA LYS A 62 13.60 9.12 -15.01
C LYS A 62 12.82 10.35 -14.52
N ASN A 63 13.15 10.88 -13.37
CA ASN A 63 12.48 12.03 -12.73
C ASN A 63 11.00 11.77 -12.40
N ARG A 64 10.60 10.52 -12.24
CA ARG A 64 9.29 10.11 -11.73
C ARG A 64 9.45 9.42 -10.40
N THR A 65 8.48 9.67 -9.52
CA THR A 65 8.42 9.09 -8.20
C THR A 65 7.09 8.38 -8.00
N PHE A 66 7.16 7.10 -7.73
CA PHE A 66 6.03 6.27 -7.32
C PHE A 66 6.20 5.86 -5.87
N VAL A 67 5.13 5.92 -5.07
CA VAL A 67 5.13 5.47 -3.68
C VAL A 67 3.99 4.49 -3.47
N PHE A 68 4.30 3.36 -2.83
CA PHE A 68 3.35 2.33 -2.41
C PHE A 68 3.39 2.21 -0.89
N SER A 69 2.25 2.42 -0.24
CA SER A 69 2.20 2.57 1.22
C SER A 69 2.40 1.26 2.00
N ALA A 70 2.11 0.10 1.41
CA ALA A 70 1.77 -1.11 2.15
C ALA A 70 0.63 -0.85 3.17
N ASP A 71 0.35 -1.79 4.07
CA ASP A 71 -0.64 -1.60 5.12
C ASP A 71 -0.05 -0.69 6.21
N THR A 72 -0.71 0.40 6.53
CA THR A 72 -0.18 1.41 7.45
C THR A 72 -1.25 2.31 8.05
N LYS A 73 -1.00 2.83 9.23
CA LYS A 73 -1.64 4.05 9.72
C LYS A 73 -1.02 5.28 9.05
N LYS A 74 -1.76 6.39 9.03
CA LYS A 74 -1.17 7.71 8.74
C LYS A 74 0.03 7.94 9.65
N CYS A 75 1.21 8.24 9.10
CA CYS A 75 2.44 8.45 9.84
C CYS A 75 3.39 9.42 9.14
N ASP A 76 4.27 10.05 9.93
CA ASP A 76 5.22 11.06 9.43
C ASP A 76 6.15 10.52 8.34
N SER A 77 6.56 9.26 8.46
CA SER A 77 7.42 8.63 7.46
C SER A 77 6.73 8.56 6.09
N MET A 78 5.44 8.20 6.04
CA MET A 78 4.65 8.20 4.81
C MET A 78 4.54 9.62 4.24
N LEU A 79 4.19 10.61 5.06
CA LEU A 79 4.06 12.00 4.63
C LEU A 79 5.37 12.53 4.04
N HIS A 80 6.50 12.23 4.69
CA HIS A 80 7.82 12.67 4.23
C HIS A 80 8.20 12.06 2.88
N HIS A 81 8.07 10.74 2.74
CA HIS A 81 8.53 10.03 1.54
C HIS A 81 7.60 10.17 0.32
N ALA A 82 6.30 10.44 0.54
CA ALA A 82 5.32 10.61 -0.53
C ALA A 82 5.14 12.08 -0.97
N LEU A 83 5.85 13.03 -0.36
CA LEU A 83 5.69 14.45 -0.67
C LEU A 83 5.94 14.74 -2.16
N ASN A 84 4.92 15.32 -2.83
CA ASN A 84 4.93 15.69 -4.25
C ASN A 84 5.31 14.54 -5.21
N CYS A 85 5.02 13.28 -4.87
CA CYS A 85 5.25 12.17 -5.78
C CYS A 85 4.33 12.21 -7.00
N ASP A 86 4.74 11.56 -8.10
CA ASP A 86 3.90 11.48 -9.31
C ASP A 86 2.71 10.53 -9.10
N LEU A 87 2.91 9.42 -8.38
CA LEU A 87 1.86 8.46 -8.07
C LEU A 87 2.00 7.96 -6.64
N LEU A 88 0.93 8.12 -5.87
CA LEU A 88 0.79 7.54 -4.54
C LEU A 88 -0.29 6.46 -4.56
N VAL A 89 0.11 5.19 -4.41
CA VAL A 89 -0.80 4.08 -4.15
C VAL A 89 -0.84 3.86 -2.65
N HIS A 90 -1.98 4.20 -2.04
CA HIS A 90 -2.13 4.17 -0.58
C HIS A 90 -3.31 3.32 -0.17
N GLU A 91 -3.17 2.59 0.94
CA GLU A 91 -4.29 1.87 1.51
C GLU A 91 -5.39 2.83 2.01
N ALA A 92 -6.62 2.36 1.96
CA ALA A 92 -7.70 2.87 2.78
C ALA A 92 -8.59 1.71 3.19
N PHE A 93 -8.75 1.53 4.50
CA PHE A 93 -9.47 0.39 5.05
C PHE A 93 -10.93 0.78 5.40
N PRO A 94 -11.91 -0.11 5.17
CA PRO A 94 -13.30 0.22 5.44
C PRO A 94 -13.57 0.47 6.93
N PRO A 95 -14.61 1.25 7.26
CA PRO A 95 -15.06 1.44 8.65
C PRO A 95 -15.33 0.10 9.35
N ALA A 96 -15.12 0.07 10.66
CA ALA A 96 -15.19 -1.14 11.47
C ALA A 96 -16.54 -1.87 11.37
N GLU A 97 -17.65 -1.14 11.35
CA GLU A 97 -19.00 -1.71 11.23
C GLU A 97 -19.20 -2.43 9.90
N LEU A 98 -18.73 -1.82 8.82
CA LEU A 98 -18.80 -2.40 7.49
C LEU A 98 -17.88 -3.62 7.37
N TYR A 99 -16.66 -3.49 7.88
CA TYR A 99 -15.72 -4.62 7.92
C TYR A 99 -16.26 -5.79 8.75
N ALA A 100 -16.83 -5.54 9.93
CA ALA A 100 -17.46 -6.56 10.77
C ALA A 100 -18.58 -7.30 10.01
N ALA A 101 -19.46 -6.54 9.36
CA ALA A 101 -20.60 -7.10 8.61
C ALA A 101 -20.13 -7.98 7.41
N LYS A 102 -19.15 -7.51 6.64
CA LYS A 102 -18.65 -8.23 5.45
C LYS A 102 -17.73 -9.42 5.77
N SER A 103 -16.96 -9.33 6.87
CA SER A 103 -16.01 -10.39 7.28
C SER A 103 -16.59 -11.38 8.28
N ASN A 104 -17.82 -11.17 8.75
CA ASN A 104 -18.46 -11.93 9.82
C ASN A 104 -17.61 -11.99 11.11
N ARG A 105 -16.98 -10.89 11.47
CA ARG A 105 -16.15 -10.74 12.68
C ARG A 105 -16.91 -9.98 13.77
N PRO A 106 -16.61 -10.23 15.06
CA PRO A 106 -17.08 -9.37 16.13
C PRO A 106 -16.66 -7.93 15.93
N LEU A 107 -17.54 -6.97 16.24
CA LEU A 107 -17.29 -5.54 16.04
C LEU A 107 -16.02 -5.07 16.77
N GLU A 108 -15.76 -5.55 17.97
CA GLU A 108 -14.56 -5.18 18.74
C GLU A 108 -13.25 -5.61 18.04
N VAL A 109 -13.28 -6.77 17.36
CA VAL A 109 -12.14 -7.23 16.56
C VAL A 109 -12.00 -6.36 15.30
N ALA A 110 -13.12 -6.04 14.66
CA ALA A 110 -13.15 -5.18 13.48
C ALA A 110 -12.63 -3.77 13.79
N LYS A 111 -13.03 -3.17 14.92
CA LYS A 111 -12.52 -1.87 15.39
C LYS A 111 -11.01 -1.89 15.57
N LYS A 112 -10.48 -2.93 16.25
CA LYS A 112 -9.03 -3.04 16.44
C LYS A 112 -8.30 -3.10 15.10
N ILE A 113 -8.83 -3.82 14.12
CA ILE A 113 -8.22 -3.92 12.79
C ILE A 113 -8.32 -2.57 12.05
N SER A 114 -9.51 -2.02 11.88
CA SER A 114 -9.74 -0.82 11.08
C SER A 114 -9.14 0.45 11.72
N GLU A 115 -9.24 0.62 13.04
CA GLU A 115 -8.90 1.88 13.71
C GLU A 115 -7.46 1.91 14.24
N VAL A 116 -6.89 0.73 14.58
CA VAL A 116 -5.56 0.65 15.19
C VAL A 116 -4.48 0.37 14.16
N TYR A 117 -4.77 -0.46 13.15
CA TYR A 117 -3.75 -0.93 12.23
C TYR A 117 -3.77 -0.29 10.85
N HIS A 118 -4.92 0.24 10.42
CA HIS A 118 -5.10 0.73 9.06
C HIS A 118 -5.47 2.21 8.99
N THR A 119 -5.31 2.79 7.81
CA THR A 119 -5.71 4.16 7.49
C THR A 119 -7.18 4.19 7.08
N SER A 120 -7.99 5.01 7.72
CA SER A 120 -9.37 5.24 7.30
C SER A 120 -9.42 6.06 5.99
N PRO A 121 -10.54 6.05 5.23
CA PRO A 121 -10.68 6.89 4.04
C PRO A 121 -10.49 8.38 4.32
N ARG A 122 -10.97 8.89 5.47
CA ARG A 122 -10.75 10.27 5.90
C ARG A 122 -9.26 10.58 6.09
N GLU A 123 -8.54 9.73 6.82
CA GLU A 123 -7.09 9.86 7.02
C GLU A 123 -6.30 9.75 5.71
N ALA A 124 -6.74 8.89 4.77
CA ALA A 124 -6.16 8.84 3.43
C ALA A 124 -6.31 10.18 2.69
N GLY A 125 -7.48 10.81 2.80
CA GLY A 125 -7.70 12.17 2.29
C GLY A 125 -6.74 13.20 2.92
N GLU A 126 -6.46 13.11 4.21
CA GLU A 126 -5.47 13.95 4.90
C GLU A 126 -4.04 13.68 4.38
N VAL A 127 -3.66 12.40 4.23
CA VAL A 127 -2.37 12.02 3.64
C VAL A 127 -2.22 12.64 2.25
N PHE A 128 -3.24 12.55 1.40
CA PHE A 128 -3.18 13.12 0.05
C PHE A 128 -3.11 14.64 0.07
N ALA A 129 -3.83 15.31 0.97
CA ALA A 129 -3.77 16.76 1.12
C ALA A 129 -2.37 17.23 1.55
N GLU A 130 -1.73 16.52 2.48
CA GLU A 130 -0.40 16.84 2.98
C GLU A 130 0.72 16.46 2.00
N THR A 131 0.59 15.33 1.30
CA THR A 131 1.62 14.85 0.35
C THR A 131 1.50 15.45 -1.05
N ASN A 132 0.31 15.95 -1.44
CA ASN A 132 0.02 16.55 -2.73
C ASN A 132 0.51 15.72 -3.93
N PRO A 133 0.13 14.43 -4.06
CA PRO A 133 0.55 13.60 -5.17
C PRO A 133 -0.08 14.10 -6.48
N ARG A 134 0.59 13.91 -7.61
CA ARG A 134 0.02 14.21 -8.92
C ARG A 134 -1.18 13.30 -9.24
N MET A 135 -1.17 12.06 -8.77
CA MET A 135 -2.26 11.09 -8.83
C MET A 135 -2.23 10.25 -7.55
N ALA A 136 -3.38 10.06 -6.91
CA ALA A 136 -3.56 9.12 -5.82
C ALA A 136 -4.39 7.92 -6.28
N VAL A 137 -4.06 6.73 -5.80
CA VAL A 137 -4.83 5.50 -6.01
C VAL A 137 -5.05 4.83 -4.68
N ILE A 138 -6.29 4.47 -4.41
CA ILE A 138 -6.68 3.73 -3.21
C ILE A 138 -6.67 2.22 -3.51
N TYR A 139 -6.10 1.44 -2.60
CA TYR A 139 -6.23 -0.02 -2.58
C TYR A 139 -6.59 -0.53 -1.19
N HIS A 140 -6.65 -1.84 -0.99
CA HIS A 140 -6.96 -2.52 0.27
C HIS A 140 -8.39 -2.23 0.78
N MET A 141 -9.31 -2.00 -0.14
CA MET A 141 -10.71 -1.74 0.14
C MET A 141 -11.62 -2.72 -0.61
N TYR A 142 -12.81 -2.99 -0.08
CA TYR A 142 -13.81 -3.75 -0.85
C TYR A 142 -14.23 -2.96 -2.10
N ASN A 143 -14.15 -3.60 -3.25
CA ASN A 143 -14.53 -3.01 -4.53
C ASN A 143 -16.04 -3.17 -4.80
N ASN A 144 -16.85 -2.52 -3.97
CA ASN A 144 -18.31 -2.53 -4.04
C ASN A 144 -18.81 -1.10 -3.95
N ASP A 145 -19.89 -0.77 -4.67
CA ASP A 145 -20.44 0.58 -4.71
C ASP A 145 -20.87 1.12 -3.32
N ASP A 146 -21.36 0.22 -2.45
CA ASP A 146 -21.74 0.56 -1.08
C ASP A 146 -20.53 0.89 -0.17
N VAL A 147 -19.31 0.65 -0.62
CA VAL A 147 -18.06 0.98 0.08
C VAL A 147 -17.35 2.15 -0.60
N ILE A 148 -17.23 2.09 -1.93
CA ILE A 148 -16.45 3.05 -2.72
C ILE A 148 -17.03 4.47 -2.61
N GLY A 149 -18.34 4.63 -2.80
CA GLY A 149 -19.01 5.94 -2.75
C GLY A 149 -18.73 6.66 -1.43
N PRO A 150 -19.11 6.08 -0.28
CA PRO A 150 -18.84 6.68 1.05
C PRO A 150 -17.36 6.90 1.34
N ALA A 151 -16.46 6.03 0.86
CA ALA A 151 -15.03 6.22 1.04
C ALA A 151 -14.50 7.43 0.27
N LEU A 152 -14.91 7.60 -0.99
CA LEU A 152 -14.55 8.76 -1.79
C LEU A 152 -15.10 10.06 -1.18
N GLU A 153 -16.32 10.05 -0.65
CA GLU A 153 -16.88 11.21 0.07
C GLU A 153 -16.00 11.62 1.25
N GLN A 154 -15.56 10.67 2.07
CA GLN A 154 -14.67 10.94 3.21
C GLN A 154 -13.30 11.45 2.76
N ILE A 155 -12.71 10.90 1.70
CA ILE A 155 -11.44 11.38 1.14
C ILE A 155 -11.62 12.83 0.67
N ARG A 156 -12.73 13.12 -0.03
CA ARG A 156 -13.05 14.44 -0.58
C ARG A 156 -13.29 15.53 0.47
N GLU A 157 -13.51 15.18 1.73
CA GLU A 157 -13.54 16.17 2.82
C GLU A 157 -12.20 16.91 2.99
N ASN A 158 -11.08 16.26 2.69
CA ASN A 158 -9.74 16.79 2.88
C ASN A 158 -8.96 16.99 1.57
N TYR A 159 -9.25 16.22 0.50
CA TYR A 159 -8.47 16.22 -0.73
C TYR A 159 -9.33 16.39 -1.98
N GLN A 160 -9.03 17.42 -2.80
CA GLN A 160 -9.74 17.74 -4.04
C GLN A 160 -8.94 17.39 -5.31
N GLY A 161 -7.74 16.84 -5.15
CA GLY A 161 -6.88 16.44 -6.26
C GLY A 161 -7.32 15.12 -6.93
N PRO A 162 -6.59 14.64 -7.94
CA PRO A 162 -6.89 13.40 -8.63
C PRO A 162 -6.78 12.19 -7.70
N VAL A 163 -7.86 11.41 -7.58
CA VAL A 163 -7.89 10.15 -6.84
C VAL A 163 -8.79 9.15 -7.55
N GLU A 164 -8.32 7.91 -7.65
CA GLU A 164 -9.01 6.76 -8.22
C GLU A 164 -9.02 5.58 -7.25
N ILE A 165 -10.00 4.69 -7.40
CA ILE A 165 -10.00 3.40 -6.70
C ILE A 165 -9.30 2.38 -7.59
N GLY A 166 -8.26 1.74 -7.04
CA GLY A 166 -7.50 0.72 -7.74
C GLY A 166 -8.31 -0.55 -8.02
N TYR A 167 -8.06 -1.16 -9.14
CA TYR A 167 -8.59 -2.47 -9.53
C TYR A 167 -7.52 -3.27 -10.27
N ASP A 168 -7.70 -4.59 -10.30
CA ASP A 168 -6.74 -5.49 -10.95
C ASP A 168 -6.53 -5.12 -12.41
N LEU A 169 -5.27 -5.08 -12.84
CA LEU A 169 -4.85 -4.69 -14.18
C LEU A 169 -5.13 -3.22 -14.56
N MET A 170 -5.37 -2.35 -13.58
CA MET A 170 -5.49 -0.91 -13.82
C MET A 170 -4.21 -0.36 -14.46
N VAL A 171 -4.38 0.46 -15.50
CA VAL A 171 -3.31 1.20 -16.17
C VAL A 171 -3.50 2.69 -15.86
N ILE A 172 -2.43 3.35 -15.39
CA ILE A 172 -2.41 4.76 -14.97
C ILE A 172 -1.43 5.55 -15.85
#